data_6a07448eec889fc5971b033fd8c4902d
#
_entry.id   6a07448eec889fc5971b033fd8c4902d
#
_cell.length_a   1.000
_cell.length_b   1.000
_cell.length_c   1.000
_cell.angle_alpha   90.00
_cell.angle_beta   90.00
_cell.angle_gamma   90.00
#
_symmetry.space_group_name_H-M   'P 1'
#
loop_
_entity.id
_entity.type
_entity.pdbx_description
1 polymer ?
#
loop_
_entity_poly.entity_id
_entity_poly.type
_entity_poly.pdbx_seq_one_letter_code
_entity_poly.pdbx_strand_id
1 'polypeptide(L)'
;TSTVIFKSLIALKTRNPIIFSFHPSAHESSKQAAIVIRDAAIAAGAPENCIQWLSIKSMYATNALMNHPGVATILATGGNAMVKAAYSCGKPALGVGAGNVPAYVEKTCVLPRAVNDIVLSKSFDNGMICASEQAAIVDQEIYSDFMKEIKRFHVYFVNKEEKAKLEKFMFGAEAYSDNVAQAKLNPNVVGKPAEWIAEQAGFKVPAETQIICAECKEVGPNEPLTREKLSPVLAILKAKSTDDGIAKAAAMVEFNGLGHSAAIHTEDHEISKKFGHACKAIRIIENAPSTFGGIGSVYNAFIPSLTLGCGSYGHNSVSNNVSAVNLINIKRIGRRNNNMQWVKLPPKVYFEKNSIRYLRDMKHMEKAMIVTDRSMVNLGYVEKIEDVIRRRRNHVDIELFFDVEPDPSIDTVREGVELMRKFEPDCIIALGGGSSMDAAKVMWLMYEHPEVNFDDIKQKFMDIRKRAFKFPELGKKAKMICIPTTSGTGSEVTPFAVITDKKENKKYPLTDYALTPTIAIV
;
A
#
# COMPACT_ATOMS: atom_id res chain seq x y z
N THR A 1 -24.10 7.83 -11.80
CA THR A 1 -24.55 8.76 -10.72
C THR A 1 -23.51 8.81 -9.60
N SER A 2 -23.12 7.68 -9.00
CA SER A 2 -22.13 7.62 -7.92
C SER A 2 -20.77 8.25 -8.26
N THR A 3 -20.29 8.05 -9.49
CA THR A 3 -19.05 8.68 -9.99
C THR A 3 -19.13 10.22 -10.01
N VAL A 4 -20.31 10.78 -10.30
CA VAL A 4 -20.54 12.24 -10.25
C VAL A 4 -20.41 12.75 -8.82
N ILE A 5 -21.05 12.08 -7.86
CA ILE A 5 -20.94 12.42 -6.44
C ILE A 5 -19.48 12.39 -6.01
N PHE A 6 -18.79 11.30 -6.28
CA PHE A 6 -17.38 11.12 -5.91
C PHE A 6 -16.48 12.21 -6.51
N LYS A 7 -16.58 12.46 -7.83
CA LYS A 7 -15.78 13.47 -8.50
C LYS A 7 -16.08 14.89 -8.02
N SER A 8 -17.35 15.19 -7.73
CA SER A 8 -17.73 16.48 -7.12
C SER A 8 -17.07 16.68 -5.76
N LEU A 9 -17.09 15.63 -4.89
CA LEU A 9 -16.51 15.71 -3.55
C LEU A 9 -14.99 15.92 -3.58
N ILE A 10 -14.25 15.19 -4.44
CA ILE A 10 -12.79 15.39 -4.54
C ILE A 10 -12.42 16.74 -5.16
N ALA A 11 -13.22 17.25 -6.10
CA ALA A 11 -13.03 18.56 -6.68
C ALA A 11 -13.27 19.68 -5.65
N LEU A 12 -14.40 19.63 -4.93
CA LEU A 12 -14.70 20.58 -3.84
C LEU A 12 -13.64 20.56 -2.73
N LYS A 13 -13.23 19.35 -2.31
CA LYS A 13 -12.19 19.18 -1.28
C LYS A 13 -10.85 19.84 -1.67
N THR A 14 -10.56 19.93 -2.96
CA THR A 14 -9.34 20.54 -3.51
C THR A 14 -9.55 21.94 -4.03
N ARG A 15 -10.76 22.51 -3.86
CA ARG A 15 -11.15 23.85 -4.36
C ARG A 15 -11.00 24.00 -5.88
N ASN A 16 -11.20 22.90 -6.61
CA ASN A 16 -11.24 22.92 -8.06
C ASN A 16 -12.69 23.00 -8.54
N PRO A 17 -13.05 23.91 -9.44
CA PRO A 17 -14.33 23.83 -10.14
C PRO A 17 -14.33 22.61 -11.07
N ILE A 18 -15.50 22.02 -11.26
CA ILE A 18 -15.66 20.84 -12.13
C ILE A 18 -16.79 21.03 -13.13
N ILE A 19 -16.56 20.63 -14.37
CA ILE A 19 -17.56 20.63 -15.43
C ILE A 19 -17.76 19.20 -15.92
N PHE A 20 -18.99 18.70 -15.82
CA PHE A 20 -19.34 17.35 -16.24
C PHE A 20 -19.81 17.26 -17.68
N SER A 21 -19.38 16.23 -18.38
CA SER A 21 -20.06 15.68 -19.56
C SER A 21 -20.62 14.32 -19.19
N PHE A 22 -21.93 14.22 -19.02
CA PHE A 22 -22.59 13.01 -18.57
C PHE A 22 -22.79 12.00 -19.68
N HIS A 23 -22.76 10.72 -19.34
CA HIS A 23 -23.14 9.66 -20.28
C HIS A 23 -24.61 9.83 -20.70
N PRO A 24 -24.95 9.71 -22.01
CA PRO A 24 -26.31 9.97 -22.49
C PRO A 24 -27.40 9.17 -21.76
N SER A 25 -27.15 7.89 -21.46
CA SER A 25 -28.11 7.00 -20.76
C SER A 25 -28.35 7.38 -19.29
N ALA A 26 -27.40 8.05 -18.63
CA ALA A 26 -27.49 8.40 -17.21
C ALA A 26 -27.55 9.92 -17.00
N HIS A 27 -27.85 10.68 -18.04
CA HIS A 27 -27.76 12.13 -18.03
C HIS A 27 -28.62 12.77 -16.94
N GLU A 28 -29.90 12.43 -16.85
CA GLU A 28 -30.82 13.08 -15.91
C GLU A 28 -30.51 12.71 -14.45
N SER A 29 -30.24 11.43 -14.17
CA SER A 29 -29.87 10.99 -12.82
C SER A 29 -28.53 11.58 -12.36
N SER A 30 -27.56 11.69 -13.29
CA SER A 30 -26.26 12.29 -13.02
C SER A 30 -26.37 13.80 -12.82
N LYS A 31 -27.19 14.48 -13.62
CA LYS A 31 -27.49 15.91 -13.48
C LYS A 31 -28.15 16.18 -12.12
N GLN A 32 -29.14 15.39 -11.75
CA GLN A 32 -29.81 15.55 -10.45
C GLN A 32 -28.84 15.37 -9.28
N ALA A 33 -27.95 14.37 -9.35
CA ALA A 33 -26.91 14.19 -8.34
C ALA A 33 -25.95 15.41 -8.27
N ALA A 34 -25.55 15.95 -9.42
CA ALA A 34 -24.72 17.14 -9.47
C ALA A 34 -25.41 18.37 -8.87
N ILE A 35 -26.72 18.56 -9.11
CA ILE A 35 -27.54 19.64 -8.52
C ILE A 35 -27.53 19.52 -7.00
N VAL A 36 -27.85 18.34 -6.45
CA VAL A 36 -27.88 18.14 -5.00
C VAL A 36 -26.55 18.50 -4.33
N ILE A 37 -25.43 18.02 -4.90
CA ILE A 37 -24.09 18.31 -4.34
C ILE A 37 -23.73 19.79 -4.51
N ARG A 38 -24.04 20.40 -5.67
CA ARG A 38 -23.79 21.81 -5.92
C ARG A 38 -24.53 22.69 -4.93
N ASP A 39 -25.83 22.46 -4.77
CA ASP A 39 -26.68 23.28 -3.91
C ASP A 39 -26.28 23.18 -2.43
N ALA A 40 -25.91 21.97 -1.98
CA ALA A 40 -25.35 21.77 -0.65
C ALA A 40 -24.00 22.50 -0.48
N ALA A 41 -23.14 22.48 -1.50
CA ALA A 41 -21.85 23.17 -1.46
C ALA A 41 -22.04 24.69 -1.41
N ILE A 42 -22.95 25.25 -2.23
CA ILE A 42 -23.27 26.68 -2.23
C ILE A 42 -23.83 27.10 -0.86
N ALA A 43 -24.77 26.33 -0.29
CA ALA A 43 -25.30 26.59 1.04
C ALA A 43 -24.22 26.59 2.14
N ALA A 44 -23.13 25.84 1.92
CA ALA A 44 -21.95 25.82 2.80
C ALA A 44 -20.90 26.90 2.46
N GLY A 45 -21.19 27.82 1.52
CA GLY A 45 -20.31 28.94 1.15
C GLY A 45 -19.39 28.69 -0.04
N ALA A 46 -19.60 27.64 -0.84
CA ALA A 46 -18.87 27.46 -2.09
C ALA A 46 -19.37 28.46 -3.18
N PRO A 47 -18.50 28.82 -4.14
CA PRO A 47 -18.93 29.64 -5.28
C PRO A 47 -20.04 28.97 -6.11
N GLU A 48 -20.95 29.77 -6.68
CA GLU A 48 -22.07 29.25 -7.49
C GLU A 48 -21.64 28.36 -8.66
N ASN A 49 -20.48 28.64 -9.25
CA ASN A 49 -19.95 27.93 -10.40
C ASN A 49 -19.00 26.76 -10.03
N CYS A 50 -19.03 26.29 -8.79
CA CYS A 50 -18.13 25.20 -8.34
C CYS A 50 -18.39 23.86 -9.03
N ILE A 51 -19.65 23.57 -9.41
CA ILE A 51 -20.05 22.36 -10.13
C ILE A 51 -20.93 22.74 -11.31
N GLN A 52 -20.52 22.38 -12.51
CA GLN A 52 -21.21 22.66 -13.75
C GLN A 52 -21.32 21.42 -14.62
N TRP A 53 -22.11 21.48 -15.68
CA TRP A 53 -22.26 20.40 -16.67
C TRP A 53 -22.68 20.92 -18.03
N LEU A 54 -22.39 20.11 -19.07
CA LEU A 54 -22.89 20.38 -20.40
C LEU A 54 -24.38 19.99 -20.47
N SER A 55 -25.21 20.93 -20.95
CA SER A 55 -26.62 20.68 -21.22
C SER A 55 -26.85 19.87 -22.50
N ILE A 56 -25.89 19.89 -23.42
CA ILE A 56 -25.97 19.23 -24.70
C ILE A 56 -25.32 17.84 -24.65
N LYS A 57 -26.09 16.80 -25.00
CA LYS A 57 -25.65 15.40 -25.08
C LYS A 57 -24.93 15.15 -26.41
N SER A 58 -23.72 15.69 -26.58
CA SER A 58 -23.00 15.64 -27.84
C SER A 58 -21.50 15.32 -27.62
N MET A 59 -20.97 14.41 -28.41
CA MET A 59 -19.51 14.14 -28.46
C MET A 59 -18.73 15.36 -28.94
N TYR A 60 -19.31 16.17 -29.85
CA TYR A 60 -18.70 17.43 -30.28
C TYR A 60 -18.52 18.39 -29.10
N ALA A 61 -19.58 18.61 -28.30
CA ALA A 61 -19.50 19.47 -27.12
C ALA A 61 -18.51 18.90 -26.07
N THR A 62 -18.47 17.59 -25.87
CA THR A 62 -17.50 16.94 -24.99
C THR A 62 -16.06 17.16 -25.48
N ASN A 63 -15.81 16.99 -26.77
CA ASN A 63 -14.48 17.23 -27.35
C ASN A 63 -14.08 18.72 -27.27
N ALA A 64 -15.01 19.64 -27.52
CA ALA A 64 -14.78 21.07 -27.36
C ALA A 64 -14.41 21.42 -25.91
N LEU A 65 -15.12 20.85 -24.93
CA LEU A 65 -14.79 21.03 -23.51
C LEU A 65 -13.40 20.47 -23.16
N MET A 66 -13.08 19.25 -23.58
CA MET A 66 -11.77 18.65 -23.32
C MET A 66 -10.62 19.49 -23.89
N ASN A 67 -10.81 20.10 -25.04
CA ASN A 67 -9.79 20.93 -25.68
C ASN A 67 -9.80 22.41 -25.24
N HIS A 68 -10.79 22.85 -24.46
CA HIS A 68 -10.93 24.24 -24.06
C HIS A 68 -9.73 24.70 -23.19
N PRO A 69 -9.10 25.86 -23.50
CA PRO A 69 -7.89 26.31 -22.79
C PRO A 69 -8.08 26.49 -21.27
N GLY A 70 -9.27 26.78 -20.80
CA GLY A 70 -9.61 26.90 -19.38
C GLY A 70 -9.69 25.55 -18.62
N VAL A 71 -9.62 24.42 -19.31
CA VAL A 71 -9.60 23.09 -18.66
C VAL A 71 -8.16 22.67 -18.39
N ALA A 72 -7.80 22.54 -17.12
CA ALA A 72 -6.45 22.21 -16.70
C ALA A 72 -6.19 20.69 -16.65
N THR A 73 -7.20 19.88 -16.31
CA THR A 73 -7.08 18.42 -16.23
C THR A 73 -8.41 17.72 -16.53
N ILE A 74 -8.33 16.48 -16.98
CA ILE A 74 -9.49 15.69 -17.38
C ILE A 74 -9.60 14.45 -16.50
N LEU A 75 -10.76 14.22 -15.90
CA LEU A 75 -11.10 12.99 -15.18
C LEU A 75 -12.00 12.12 -16.07
N ALA A 76 -11.42 11.25 -16.90
CA ALA A 76 -12.15 10.42 -17.83
C ALA A 76 -12.50 9.06 -17.20
N THR A 77 -13.80 8.77 -17.08
CA THR A 77 -14.31 7.46 -16.69
C THR A 77 -15.29 7.00 -17.74
N GLY A 78 -15.00 5.90 -18.42
CA GLY A 78 -15.85 5.42 -19.51
C GLY A 78 -15.12 4.39 -20.37
N GLY A 79 -15.74 4.02 -21.50
CA GLY A 79 -15.14 3.06 -22.41
C GLY A 79 -13.80 3.53 -23.01
N ASN A 80 -13.01 2.58 -23.52
CA ASN A 80 -11.65 2.82 -24.01
C ASN A 80 -11.55 3.95 -25.04
N ALA A 81 -12.57 4.15 -25.89
CA ALA A 81 -12.58 5.24 -26.87
C ALA A 81 -12.61 6.64 -26.21
N MET A 82 -13.40 6.83 -25.14
CA MET A 82 -13.46 8.08 -24.40
C MET A 82 -12.14 8.34 -23.66
N VAL A 83 -11.57 7.32 -23.03
CA VAL A 83 -10.28 7.42 -22.35
C VAL A 83 -9.17 7.76 -23.33
N LYS A 84 -9.14 7.11 -24.50
CA LYS A 84 -8.20 7.43 -25.57
C LYS A 84 -8.35 8.89 -26.05
N ALA A 85 -9.58 9.37 -26.26
CA ALA A 85 -9.83 10.75 -26.63
C ALA A 85 -9.31 11.74 -25.57
N ALA A 86 -9.56 11.47 -24.30
CA ALA A 86 -9.06 12.30 -23.19
C ALA A 86 -7.53 12.39 -23.16
N TYR A 87 -6.82 11.26 -23.37
CA TYR A 87 -5.35 11.28 -23.44
C TYR A 87 -4.80 11.92 -24.71
N SER A 88 -5.58 11.92 -25.80
CA SER A 88 -5.17 12.47 -27.09
C SER A 88 -5.36 13.99 -27.23
N CYS A 89 -6.03 14.65 -26.28
CA CYS A 89 -6.28 16.09 -26.35
C CYS A 89 -5.08 16.97 -25.90
N GLY A 90 -3.95 16.35 -25.54
CA GLY A 90 -2.72 17.06 -25.13
C GLY A 90 -2.76 17.68 -23.75
N LYS A 91 -3.75 17.34 -22.91
CA LYS A 91 -3.87 17.80 -21.53
C LYS A 91 -3.62 16.67 -20.52
N PRO A 92 -3.22 17.01 -19.29
CA PRO A 92 -3.19 16.05 -18.20
C PRO A 92 -4.55 15.36 -18.07
N ALA A 93 -4.58 14.05 -18.16
CA ALA A 93 -5.78 13.25 -18.03
C ALA A 93 -5.57 12.10 -17.03
N LEU A 94 -6.58 11.86 -16.21
CA LEU A 94 -6.70 10.73 -15.30
C LEU A 94 -7.81 9.85 -15.86
N GLY A 95 -7.44 8.86 -16.68
CA GLY A 95 -8.38 7.99 -17.36
C GLY A 95 -8.44 6.61 -16.71
N VAL A 96 -9.59 5.98 -16.81
CA VAL A 96 -9.84 4.60 -16.36
C VAL A 96 -10.44 3.80 -17.49
N GLY A 97 -9.78 2.70 -17.86
CA GLY A 97 -10.23 1.78 -18.89
C GLY A 97 -11.25 0.75 -18.39
N ALA A 98 -11.62 -0.16 -19.30
CA ALA A 98 -12.49 -1.30 -19.00
C ALA A 98 -11.84 -2.27 -18.01
N GLY A 99 -12.66 -2.97 -17.21
CA GLY A 99 -12.23 -3.97 -16.26
C GLY A 99 -12.78 -5.36 -16.60
N ASN A 100 -11.93 -6.32 -16.91
CA ASN A 100 -12.32 -7.72 -17.08
C ASN A 100 -11.80 -8.57 -15.93
N VAL A 101 -12.47 -8.48 -14.79
CA VAL A 101 -12.01 -9.00 -13.51
C VAL A 101 -12.24 -10.49 -13.37
N PRO A 102 -11.19 -11.34 -13.31
CA PRO A 102 -11.31 -12.73 -12.87
C PRO A 102 -11.43 -12.81 -11.34
N ALA A 103 -12.20 -13.78 -10.84
CA ALA A 103 -12.15 -14.23 -9.46
C ALA A 103 -11.65 -15.68 -9.43
N TYR A 104 -10.41 -15.90 -9.03
CA TYR A 104 -9.88 -17.25 -8.91
C TYR A 104 -10.22 -17.81 -7.52
N VAL A 105 -10.93 -18.92 -7.49
CA VAL A 105 -11.35 -19.65 -6.27
C VAL A 105 -10.45 -20.87 -6.16
N GLU A 106 -9.38 -20.71 -5.41
CA GLU A 106 -8.36 -21.72 -5.19
C GLU A 106 -8.82 -22.69 -4.09
N LYS A 107 -8.41 -23.93 -4.16
CA LYS A 107 -8.89 -25.05 -3.32
C LYS A 107 -8.75 -24.86 -1.81
N THR A 108 -7.79 -24.07 -1.36
CA THR A 108 -7.59 -23.80 0.09
C THR A 108 -8.53 -22.73 0.63
N CYS A 109 -9.32 -22.07 -0.20
CA CYS A 109 -10.19 -20.99 0.21
C CYS A 109 -11.28 -21.43 1.20
N VAL A 110 -11.78 -20.49 1.99
CA VAL A 110 -13.02 -20.67 2.75
C VAL A 110 -14.20 -20.55 1.79
N LEU A 111 -14.62 -21.66 1.20
CA LEU A 111 -15.55 -21.72 0.08
C LEU A 111 -16.87 -20.96 0.30
N PRO A 112 -17.60 -21.07 1.44
CA PRO A 112 -18.82 -20.30 1.65
C PRO A 112 -18.59 -18.79 1.62
N ARG A 113 -17.45 -18.32 2.15
CA ARG A 113 -17.05 -16.91 2.11
C ARG A 113 -16.76 -16.47 0.66
N ALA A 114 -15.97 -17.24 -0.07
CA ALA A 114 -15.63 -16.94 -1.46
C ALA A 114 -16.87 -16.82 -2.34
N VAL A 115 -17.82 -17.74 -2.22
CA VAL A 115 -19.09 -17.70 -2.96
C VAL A 115 -19.92 -16.48 -2.57
N ASN A 116 -20.09 -16.22 -1.26
CA ASN A 116 -20.82 -15.05 -0.78
C ASN A 116 -20.20 -13.74 -1.31
N ASP A 117 -18.89 -13.61 -1.27
CA ASP A 117 -18.18 -12.43 -1.73
C ASP A 117 -18.38 -12.18 -3.23
N ILE A 118 -18.28 -13.24 -4.05
CA ILE A 118 -18.54 -13.17 -5.50
C ILE A 118 -19.99 -12.78 -5.78
N VAL A 119 -20.96 -13.39 -5.10
CA VAL A 119 -22.38 -13.08 -5.31
C VAL A 119 -22.70 -11.66 -4.88
N LEU A 120 -22.24 -11.25 -3.70
CA LEU A 120 -22.44 -9.89 -3.17
C LEU A 120 -21.86 -8.84 -4.13
N SER A 121 -20.64 -9.07 -4.60
CA SER A 121 -19.95 -8.17 -5.52
C SER A 121 -20.63 -8.12 -6.90
N LYS A 122 -21.03 -9.26 -7.44
CA LYS A 122 -21.62 -9.35 -8.78
C LYS A 122 -23.07 -8.85 -8.84
N SER A 123 -23.84 -9.01 -7.79
CA SER A 123 -25.22 -8.52 -7.71
C SER A 123 -25.30 -7.02 -7.41
N PHE A 124 -24.26 -6.45 -6.76
CA PHE A 124 -24.22 -5.03 -6.41
C PHE A 124 -24.33 -4.15 -7.66
N ASP A 125 -25.27 -3.21 -7.62
CA ASP A 125 -25.55 -2.27 -8.74
C ASP A 125 -25.72 -2.99 -10.09
N ASN A 126 -26.34 -4.17 -10.08
CA ASN A 126 -26.51 -5.07 -11.23
C ASN A 126 -25.19 -5.35 -11.99
N GLY A 127 -24.09 -5.50 -11.26
CA GLY A 127 -22.77 -5.81 -11.85
C GLY A 127 -22.19 -4.71 -12.72
N MET A 128 -22.66 -3.46 -12.58
CA MET A 128 -22.24 -2.34 -13.42
C MET A 128 -20.87 -1.78 -13.03
N ILE A 129 -20.41 -2.03 -11.82
CA ILE A 129 -19.11 -1.53 -11.35
C ILE A 129 -17.98 -2.25 -12.11
N CYS A 130 -17.03 -1.49 -12.66
CA CYS A 130 -15.92 -2.02 -13.47
C CYS A 130 -14.98 -2.98 -12.70
N ALA A 131 -15.00 -2.96 -11.37
CA ALA A 131 -14.29 -3.91 -10.52
C ALA A 131 -15.10 -5.18 -10.18
N SER A 132 -16.34 -5.30 -10.69
CA SER A 132 -17.17 -6.49 -10.50
C SER A 132 -16.61 -7.70 -11.27
N GLU A 133 -16.67 -8.87 -10.66
CA GLU A 133 -16.20 -10.12 -11.23
C GLU A 133 -16.91 -10.42 -12.56
N GLN A 134 -16.13 -10.74 -13.60
CA GLN A 134 -16.66 -11.14 -14.88
C GLN A 134 -16.69 -12.67 -15.03
N ALA A 135 -15.80 -13.36 -14.32
CA ALA A 135 -15.82 -14.80 -14.22
C ALA A 135 -15.33 -15.29 -12.86
N ALA A 136 -15.89 -16.41 -12.40
CA ALA A 136 -15.33 -17.23 -11.35
C ALA A 136 -14.56 -18.40 -11.99
N ILE A 137 -13.28 -18.49 -11.70
CA ILE A 137 -12.39 -19.58 -12.13
C ILE A 137 -12.19 -20.47 -10.91
N VAL A 138 -12.66 -21.71 -10.93
CA VAL A 138 -12.76 -22.57 -9.76
C VAL A 138 -11.91 -23.82 -9.94
N ASP A 139 -11.08 -24.14 -8.95
CA ASP A 139 -10.30 -25.36 -8.94
C ASP A 139 -11.19 -26.60 -9.04
N GLN A 140 -10.77 -27.57 -9.85
CA GLN A 140 -11.55 -28.77 -10.11
C GLN A 140 -11.85 -29.59 -8.82
N GLU A 141 -10.97 -29.52 -7.83
CA GLU A 141 -11.12 -30.26 -6.57
C GLU A 141 -12.32 -29.77 -5.75
N ILE A 142 -12.64 -28.48 -5.81
CA ILE A 142 -13.76 -27.85 -5.10
C ILE A 142 -14.91 -27.42 -6.02
N TYR A 143 -14.82 -27.71 -7.32
CA TYR A 143 -15.79 -27.24 -8.32
C TYR A 143 -17.22 -27.71 -8.03
N SER A 144 -17.39 -28.99 -7.68
CA SER A 144 -18.71 -29.55 -7.34
C SER A 144 -19.34 -28.86 -6.14
N ASP A 145 -18.54 -28.57 -5.12
CA ASP A 145 -19.01 -27.94 -3.90
C ASP A 145 -19.27 -26.43 -4.11
N PHE A 146 -18.45 -25.77 -4.93
CA PHE A 146 -18.73 -24.40 -5.40
C PHE A 146 -20.09 -24.33 -6.13
N MET A 147 -20.36 -25.25 -7.03
CA MET A 147 -21.63 -25.30 -7.78
C MET A 147 -22.83 -25.58 -6.88
N LYS A 148 -22.67 -26.34 -5.79
CA LYS A 148 -23.72 -26.53 -4.78
C LYS A 148 -23.92 -25.26 -3.97
N GLU A 149 -22.82 -24.64 -3.51
CA GLU A 149 -22.89 -23.47 -2.64
C GLU A 149 -23.47 -22.26 -3.35
N ILE A 150 -23.04 -21.96 -4.59
CA ILE A 150 -23.55 -20.80 -5.33
C ILE A 150 -25.04 -20.92 -5.67
N LYS A 151 -25.59 -22.13 -5.83
CA LYS A 151 -27.01 -22.40 -6.06
C LYS A 151 -27.89 -22.11 -4.82
N ARG A 152 -27.31 -21.89 -3.66
CA ARG A 152 -28.05 -21.43 -2.45
C ARG A 152 -28.47 -19.96 -2.54
N PHE A 153 -27.87 -19.22 -3.47
CA PHE A 153 -28.21 -17.83 -3.77
C PHE A 153 -29.18 -17.76 -4.96
N HIS A 154 -29.74 -16.61 -5.22
CA HIS A 154 -30.67 -16.38 -6.35
C HIS A 154 -29.91 -16.28 -7.68
N VAL A 155 -29.30 -17.39 -8.10
CA VAL A 155 -28.57 -17.49 -9.36
C VAL A 155 -29.27 -18.43 -10.34
N TYR A 156 -29.21 -18.12 -11.62
CA TYR A 156 -29.75 -18.95 -12.68
C TYR A 156 -28.64 -19.45 -13.63
N PHE A 157 -28.55 -20.75 -13.84
CA PHE A 157 -27.58 -21.35 -14.76
C PHE A 157 -28.22 -21.57 -16.13
N VAL A 158 -27.72 -20.88 -17.15
CA VAL A 158 -28.19 -21.04 -18.50
C VAL A 158 -27.76 -22.39 -19.09
N ASN A 159 -28.68 -23.02 -19.85
CA ASN A 159 -28.35 -24.18 -20.66
C ASN A 159 -27.63 -23.74 -21.96
N LYS A 160 -27.26 -24.70 -22.79
CA LYS A 160 -26.48 -24.42 -24.02
C LYS A 160 -27.22 -23.52 -25.03
N GLU A 161 -28.53 -23.68 -25.16
CA GLU A 161 -29.36 -22.88 -26.08
C GLU A 161 -29.54 -21.46 -25.55
N GLU A 162 -29.85 -21.32 -24.25
CA GLU A 162 -29.98 -20.04 -23.58
C GLU A 162 -28.65 -19.26 -23.57
N LYS A 163 -27.52 -19.96 -23.37
CA LYS A 163 -26.18 -19.36 -23.46
C LYS A 163 -25.96 -18.75 -24.84
N ALA A 164 -26.25 -19.47 -25.91
CA ALA A 164 -26.09 -18.96 -27.29
C ALA A 164 -26.99 -17.74 -27.57
N LYS A 165 -28.23 -17.75 -27.07
CA LYS A 165 -29.14 -16.58 -27.12
C LYS A 165 -28.57 -15.38 -26.36
N LEU A 166 -28.07 -15.62 -25.18
CA LEU A 166 -27.47 -14.59 -24.32
C LEU A 166 -26.23 -13.96 -24.99
N GLU A 167 -25.33 -14.77 -25.51
CA GLU A 167 -24.11 -14.31 -26.22
C GLU A 167 -24.47 -13.46 -27.43
N LYS A 168 -25.41 -13.91 -28.24
CA LYS A 168 -25.90 -13.16 -29.41
C LYS A 168 -26.54 -11.83 -29.03
N PHE A 169 -27.34 -11.80 -27.97
CA PHE A 169 -27.97 -10.58 -27.48
C PHE A 169 -26.94 -9.58 -26.91
N MET A 170 -25.95 -10.08 -26.19
CA MET A 170 -24.94 -9.23 -25.52
C MET A 170 -23.88 -8.68 -26.48
N PHE A 171 -23.44 -9.46 -27.48
CA PHE A 171 -22.29 -9.10 -28.33
C PHE A 171 -22.60 -9.06 -29.83
N GLY A 172 -23.83 -9.36 -30.22
CA GLY A 172 -24.29 -9.31 -31.63
C GLY A 172 -23.69 -10.42 -32.50
N ALA A 173 -23.65 -10.18 -33.79
CA ALA A 173 -23.14 -11.14 -34.80
C ALA A 173 -21.62 -11.32 -34.70
N GLU A 174 -20.91 -10.36 -34.12
CA GLU A 174 -19.44 -10.36 -33.95
C GLU A 174 -19.01 -10.90 -32.60
N ALA A 175 -19.91 -11.65 -31.90
CA ALA A 175 -19.65 -12.19 -30.56
C ALA A 175 -18.34 -13.00 -30.48
N TYR A 176 -17.98 -13.68 -31.54
CA TYR A 176 -16.81 -14.57 -31.62
C TYR A 176 -15.59 -13.94 -32.32
N SER A 177 -15.58 -12.62 -32.50
CA SER A 177 -14.45 -11.93 -33.12
C SER A 177 -13.24 -11.82 -32.18
N ASP A 178 -12.05 -12.13 -32.69
CA ASP A 178 -10.77 -11.84 -31.99
C ASP A 178 -10.53 -10.35 -31.84
N ASN A 179 -11.12 -9.52 -32.67
CA ASN A 179 -11.04 -8.08 -32.56
C ASN A 179 -12.12 -7.56 -31.62
N VAL A 180 -11.71 -7.29 -30.38
CA VAL A 180 -12.58 -6.74 -29.30
C VAL A 180 -13.32 -5.46 -29.72
N ALA A 181 -12.76 -4.68 -30.65
CA ALA A 181 -13.41 -3.48 -31.18
C ALA A 181 -14.62 -3.80 -32.08
N GLN A 182 -14.65 -4.98 -32.69
CA GLN A 182 -15.78 -5.44 -33.49
C GLN A 182 -16.87 -6.07 -32.63
N ALA A 183 -16.50 -6.88 -31.63
CA ALA A 183 -17.44 -7.49 -30.68
C ALA A 183 -17.82 -6.52 -29.55
N LYS A 184 -18.63 -5.54 -29.88
CA LYS A 184 -19.07 -4.51 -28.91
C LYS A 184 -20.17 -5.05 -28.01
N LEU A 185 -20.04 -4.75 -26.71
CA LEU A 185 -21.11 -5.00 -25.76
C LEU A 185 -22.35 -4.17 -26.14
N ASN A 186 -23.52 -4.81 -26.15
CA ASN A 186 -24.80 -4.13 -26.28
C ASN A 186 -24.99 -3.12 -25.13
N PRO A 187 -25.04 -1.80 -25.40
CA PRO A 187 -25.11 -0.81 -24.34
C PRO A 187 -26.39 -0.90 -23.50
N ASN A 188 -27.41 -1.56 -24.00
CA ASN A 188 -28.70 -1.70 -23.30
C ASN A 188 -28.64 -2.68 -22.15
N VAL A 189 -27.63 -3.57 -22.06
CA VAL A 189 -27.50 -4.52 -20.94
C VAL A 189 -26.90 -3.91 -19.70
N VAL A 190 -26.20 -2.78 -19.83
CA VAL A 190 -25.43 -2.17 -18.75
C VAL A 190 -26.34 -1.77 -17.59
N GLY A 191 -26.10 -2.37 -16.41
CA GLY A 191 -26.84 -2.11 -15.17
C GLY A 191 -28.29 -2.61 -15.17
N LYS A 192 -28.68 -3.44 -16.13
CA LYS A 192 -30.03 -4.03 -16.17
C LYS A 192 -30.13 -5.26 -15.27
N PRO A 193 -31.31 -5.51 -14.66
CA PRO A 193 -31.53 -6.71 -13.85
C PRO A 193 -31.45 -7.98 -14.70
N ALA A 194 -31.13 -9.09 -14.05
CA ALA A 194 -30.98 -10.40 -14.70
C ALA A 194 -32.26 -10.84 -15.46
N GLU A 195 -33.44 -10.66 -14.85
CA GLU A 195 -34.74 -10.99 -15.48
C GLU A 195 -34.92 -10.24 -16.82
N TRP A 196 -34.66 -8.94 -16.85
CA TRP A 196 -34.78 -8.13 -18.07
C TRP A 196 -33.80 -8.63 -19.18
N ILE A 197 -32.55 -8.93 -18.79
CA ILE A 197 -31.56 -9.44 -19.75
C ILE A 197 -32.01 -10.77 -20.33
N ALA A 198 -32.49 -11.69 -19.51
CA ALA A 198 -32.98 -13.00 -19.98
C ALA A 198 -34.17 -12.84 -20.92
N GLU A 199 -35.14 -12.01 -20.57
CA GLU A 199 -36.32 -11.75 -21.42
C GLU A 199 -35.92 -11.20 -22.80
N GLN A 200 -35.05 -10.21 -22.84
CA GLN A 200 -34.56 -9.62 -24.10
C GLN A 200 -33.70 -10.60 -24.92
N ALA A 201 -33.00 -11.50 -24.24
CA ALA A 201 -32.25 -12.56 -24.90
C ALA A 201 -33.14 -13.72 -25.41
N GLY A 202 -34.44 -13.75 -25.01
CA GLY A 202 -35.42 -14.74 -25.50
C GLY A 202 -35.48 -16.01 -24.65
N PHE A 203 -35.28 -15.91 -23.35
CA PHE A 203 -35.52 -16.95 -22.35
C PHE A 203 -36.05 -16.36 -21.03
N LYS A 204 -36.52 -17.20 -20.13
CA LYS A 204 -37.10 -16.76 -18.85
C LYS A 204 -36.30 -17.27 -17.67
N VAL A 205 -36.19 -16.46 -16.65
CA VAL A 205 -35.62 -16.81 -15.36
C VAL A 205 -36.61 -16.46 -14.24
N PRO A 206 -36.50 -17.04 -13.05
CA PRO A 206 -37.27 -16.62 -11.86
C PRO A 206 -37.09 -15.11 -11.57
N ALA A 207 -38.13 -14.45 -11.14
CA ALA A 207 -38.13 -12.99 -10.88
C ALA A 207 -37.12 -12.57 -9.81
N GLU A 208 -36.82 -13.45 -8.85
CA GLU A 208 -35.81 -13.23 -7.81
C GLU A 208 -34.36 -13.41 -8.28
N THR A 209 -34.13 -13.79 -9.54
CA THR A 209 -32.79 -14.04 -10.07
C THR A 209 -31.93 -12.79 -10.01
N GLN A 210 -30.84 -12.87 -9.27
CA GLN A 210 -29.87 -11.78 -9.13
C GLN A 210 -28.72 -11.89 -10.14
N ILE A 211 -28.30 -13.11 -10.48
CA ILE A 211 -27.15 -13.35 -11.36
C ILE A 211 -27.49 -14.47 -12.34
N ILE A 212 -27.18 -14.26 -13.62
CA ILE A 212 -27.19 -15.29 -14.67
C ILE A 212 -25.77 -15.87 -14.76
N CYS A 213 -25.65 -17.17 -14.51
CA CYS A 213 -24.39 -17.91 -14.59
C CYS A 213 -24.30 -18.73 -15.90
N ALA A 214 -23.15 -18.69 -16.55
CA ALA A 214 -22.89 -19.47 -17.77
C ALA A 214 -21.56 -20.23 -17.61
N GLU A 215 -21.60 -21.57 -17.80
CA GLU A 215 -20.37 -22.35 -17.82
C GLU A 215 -19.61 -22.11 -19.14
N CYS A 216 -18.32 -21.79 -19.00
CA CYS A 216 -17.39 -21.53 -20.09
C CYS A 216 -16.20 -22.51 -20.02
N LYS A 217 -15.64 -22.89 -21.17
CA LYS A 217 -14.55 -23.85 -21.23
C LYS A 217 -13.17 -23.20 -21.20
N GLU A 218 -13.06 -22.06 -21.85
CA GLU A 218 -11.80 -21.32 -22.02
C GLU A 218 -12.03 -19.81 -21.93
N VAL A 219 -10.95 -19.05 -21.85
CA VAL A 219 -10.97 -17.59 -21.94
C VAL A 219 -10.64 -17.18 -23.37
N GLY A 220 -11.43 -16.29 -23.94
CA GLY A 220 -11.14 -15.75 -25.27
C GLY A 220 -12.36 -15.60 -26.16
N PRO A 221 -12.15 -15.37 -27.47
CA PRO A 221 -13.21 -15.03 -28.41
C PRO A 221 -14.26 -16.12 -28.58
N ASN A 222 -13.88 -17.40 -28.44
CA ASN A 222 -14.82 -18.53 -28.54
C ASN A 222 -15.78 -18.61 -27.33
N GLU A 223 -15.53 -17.90 -26.27
CA GLU A 223 -16.36 -17.81 -25.08
C GLU A 223 -16.58 -16.32 -24.72
N PRO A 224 -17.42 -15.62 -25.51
CA PRO A 224 -17.55 -14.15 -25.40
C PRO A 224 -18.05 -13.67 -24.02
N LEU A 225 -18.69 -14.53 -23.24
CA LEU A 225 -19.07 -14.22 -21.85
C LEU A 225 -17.88 -14.12 -20.90
N THR A 226 -16.65 -14.39 -21.33
CA THR A 226 -15.42 -14.12 -20.58
C THR A 226 -14.91 -12.69 -20.73
N ARG A 227 -15.64 -11.82 -21.45
CA ARG A 227 -15.38 -10.36 -21.56
C ARG A 227 -16.06 -9.57 -20.47
N GLU A 228 -15.72 -8.28 -20.36
CA GLU A 228 -16.47 -7.33 -19.54
C GLU A 228 -17.92 -7.21 -20.01
N LYS A 229 -18.86 -7.27 -19.08
CA LYS A 229 -20.30 -7.31 -19.36
C LYS A 229 -21.09 -6.18 -18.69
N LEU A 230 -20.55 -5.55 -17.65
CA LEU A 230 -21.19 -4.46 -16.88
C LEU A 230 -22.66 -4.77 -16.51
N SER A 231 -22.94 -6.03 -16.19
CA SER A 231 -24.26 -6.58 -15.96
C SER A 231 -24.18 -7.80 -15.03
N PRO A 232 -25.28 -8.28 -14.45
CA PRO A 232 -25.29 -9.40 -13.52
C PRO A 232 -25.16 -10.75 -14.26
N VAL A 233 -24.23 -10.86 -15.19
CA VAL A 233 -23.88 -12.09 -15.91
C VAL A 233 -22.49 -12.53 -15.52
N LEU A 234 -22.34 -13.76 -14.99
CA LEU A 234 -21.10 -14.34 -14.50
C LEU A 234 -20.72 -15.58 -15.30
N ALA A 235 -19.52 -15.59 -15.88
CA ALA A 235 -18.96 -16.80 -16.45
C ALA A 235 -18.37 -17.69 -15.35
N ILE A 236 -18.52 -19.01 -15.49
CA ILE A 236 -17.93 -20.00 -14.59
C ILE A 236 -16.96 -20.85 -15.38
N LEU A 237 -15.70 -20.87 -14.97
CA LEU A 237 -14.64 -21.67 -15.57
C LEU A 237 -14.09 -22.68 -14.57
N LYS A 238 -13.74 -23.86 -15.05
CA LYS A 238 -13.07 -24.89 -14.25
C LYS A 238 -11.57 -24.82 -14.48
N ALA A 239 -10.79 -24.78 -13.41
CA ALA A 239 -9.33 -24.88 -13.44
C ALA A 239 -8.89 -26.32 -13.14
N LYS A 240 -7.98 -26.86 -13.96
CA LYS A 240 -7.45 -28.23 -13.79
C LYS A 240 -6.39 -28.32 -12.69
N SER A 241 -5.74 -27.21 -12.39
CA SER A 241 -4.71 -27.05 -11.35
C SER A 241 -4.59 -25.58 -10.98
N THR A 242 -3.85 -25.29 -9.92
CA THR A 242 -3.53 -23.92 -9.50
C THR A 242 -2.86 -23.12 -10.63
N ASP A 243 -1.94 -23.72 -11.37
CA ASP A 243 -1.28 -23.05 -12.49
C ASP A 243 -2.24 -22.74 -13.65
N ASP A 244 -3.16 -23.65 -13.96
CA ASP A 244 -4.22 -23.43 -14.97
C ASP A 244 -5.18 -22.32 -14.52
N GLY A 245 -5.54 -22.28 -13.23
CA GLY A 245 -6.38 -21.23 -12.65
C GLY A 245 -5.75 -19.85 -12.77
N ILE A 246 -4.48 -19.73 -12.39
CA ILE A 246 -3.69 -18.50 -12.52
C ILE A 246 -3.55 -18.09 -13.99
N ALA A 247 -3.26 -19.04 -14.88
CA ALA A 247 -3.12 -18.77 -16.32
C ALA A 247 -4.43 -18.27 -16.94
N LYS A 248 -5.57 -18.85 -16.59
CA LYS A 248 -6.89 -18.39 -17.04
C LYS A 248 -7.22 -17.00 -16.52
N ALA A 249 -6.89 -16.69 -15.26
CA ALA A 249 -7.08 -15.37 -14.69
C ALA A 249 -6.22 -14.32 -15.40
N ALA A 250 -4.95 -14.61 -15.64
CA ALA A 250 -4.05 -13.74 -16.40
C ALA A 250 -4.57 -13.50 -17.82
N ALA A 251 -5.02 -14.57 -18.51
CA ALA A 251 -5.61 -14.48 -19.85
C ALA A 251 -6.87 -13.60 -19.87
N MET A 252 -7.73 -13.66 -18.85
CA MET A 252 -8.89 -12.76 -18.75
C MET A 252 -8.49 -11.30 -18.64
N VAL A 253 -7.50 -10.99 -17.78
CA VAL A 253 -7.00 -9.62 -17.64
C VAL A 253 -6.43 -9.12 -18.98
N GLU A 254 -5.66 -9.94 -19.68
CA GLU A 254 -5.07 -9.57 -20.98
C GLU A 254 -6.11 -9.43 -22.08
N PHE A 255 -7.17 -10.22 -22.02
CA PHE A 255 -8.20 -10.23 -23.09
C PHE A 255 -8.97 -8.91 -23.18
N ASN A 256 -9.35 -8.28 -22.04
CA ASN A 256 -10.10 -7.01 -22.09
C ASN A 256 -10.03 -6.19 -20.80
N GLY A 257 -9.02 -6.36 -19.96
CA GLY A 257 -9.00 -5.72 -18.63
C GLY A 257 -7.63 -5.31 -18.14
N LEU A 258 -6.68 -5.09 -19.05
CA LEU A 258 -5.29 -4.76 -18.67
C LEU A 258 -5.20 -3.62 -17.65
N GLY A 259 -4.49 -3.91 -16.59
CA GLY A 259 -4.17 -2.96 -15.52
C GLY A 259 -5.28 -2.74 -14.49
N HIS A 260 -6.51 -3.27 -14.68
CA HIS A 260 -7.62 -2.90 -13.82
C HIS A 260 -7.56 -3.63 -12.46
N SER A 261 -8.17 -4.77 -12.33
CA SER A 261 -8.26 -5.53 -11.08
C SER A 261 -8.33 -7.04 -11.34
N ALA A 262 -7.91 -7.85 -10.38
CA ALA A 262 -8.11 -9.29 -10.33
C ALA A 262 -8.36 -9.71 -8.88
N ALA A 263 -9.19 -10.73 -8.68
CA ALA A 263 -9.52 -11.24 -7.35
C ALA A 263 -9.07 -12.69 -7.19
N ILE A 264 -8.68 -13.05 -5.99
CA ILE A 264 -8.33 -14.42 -5.61
C ILE A 264 -8.91 -14.73 -4.23
N HIS A 265 -9.44 -15.94 -4.08
CA HIS A 265 -9.86 -16.51 -2.81
C HIS A 265 -8.97 -17.70 -2.50
N THR A 266 -8.11 -17.60 -1.51
CA THR A 266 -7.13 -18.61 -1.09
C THR A 266 -6.69 -18.35 0.35
N GLU A 267 -6.28 -19.38 1.06
CA GLU A 267 -5.60 -19.24 2.35
C GLU A 267 -4.07 -19.45 2.22
N ASP A 268 -3.57 -19.66 0.99
CA ASP A 268 -2.15 -19.81 0.70
C ASP A 268 -1.54 -18.52 0.16
N HIS A 269 -0.72 -17.85 0.98
CA HIS A 269 -0.06 -16.60 0.62
C HIS A 269 0.93 -16.71 -0.55
N GLU A 270 1.56 -17.88 -0.74
CA GLU A 270 2.50 -18.05 -1.87
C GLU A 270 1.73 -18.16 -3.20
N ILE A 271 0.56 -18.79 -3.18
CA ILE A 271 -0.34 -18.81 -4.33
C ILE A 271 -0.87 -17.39 -4.62
N SER A 272 -1.26 -16.64 -3.58
CA SER A 272 -1.69 -15.24 -3.75
C SER A 272 -0.60 -14.37 -4.37
N LYS A 273 0.64 -14.50 -3.94
CA LYS A 273 1.80 -13.80 -4.55
C LYS A 273 2.02 -14.21 -6.00
N LYS A 274 1.98 -15.52 -6.29
CA LYS A 274 2.12 -16.05 -7.64
C LYS A 274 1.05 -15.52 -8.57
N PHE A 275 -0.20 -15.48 -8.10
CA PHE A 275 -1.33 -14.88 -8.82
C PHE A 275 -1.09 -13.39 -9.09
N GLY A 276 -0.67 -12.63 -8.08
CA GLY A 276 -0.38 -11.21 -8.20
C GLY A 276 0.74 -10.90 -9.21
N HIS A 277 1.75 -11.77 -9.30
CA HIS A 277 2.83 -11.63 -10.30
C HIS A 277 2.36 -11.98 -11.72
N ALA A 278 1.47 -12.96 -11.87
CA ALA A 278 1.01 -13.41 -13.17
C ALA A 278 -0.03 -12.45 -13.79
N CYS A 279 -0.93 -11.89 -13.00
CA CYS A 279 -1.98 -11.01 -13.47
C CYS A 279 -1.47 -9.59 -13.70
N LYS A 280 -1.55 -9.09 -14.93
CA LYS A 280 -1.22 -7.69 -15.27
C LYS A 280 -2.30 -6.71 -14.81
N ALA A 281 -2.67 -6.78 -13.54
CA ALA A 281 -3.60 -5.90 -12.86
C ALA A 281 -2.88 -5.17 -11.72
N ILE A 282 -3.23 -3.90 -11.50
CA ILE A 282 -2.60 -3.12 -10.42
C ILE A 282 -3.29 -3.29 -9.07
N ARG A 283 -4.49 -3.87 -9.06
CA ARG A 283 -5.26 -4.20 -7.85
C ARG A 283 -5.49 -5.70 -7.80
N ILE A 284 -4.89 -6.34 -6.82
CA ILE A 284 -5.17 -7.73 -6.47
C ILE A 284 -6.00 -7.71 -5.20
N ILE A 285 -7.20 -8.28 -5.29
CA ILE A 285 -8.15 -8.36 -4.17
C ILE A 285 -8.12 -9.78 -3.64
N GLU A 286 -7.67 -9.94 -2.42
CA GLU A 286 -7.58 -11.24 -1.75
C GLU A 286 -8.70 -11.41 -0.73
N ASN A 287 -9.42 -12.52 -0.79
CA ASN A 287 -10.45 -12.92 0.19
C ASN A 287 -11.50 -11.83 0.49
N ALA A 288 -11.94 -11.11 -0.53
CA ALA A 288 -12.93 -10.04 -0.41
C ALA A 288 -13.73 -9.88 -1.71
N PRO A 289 -14.96 -9.31 -1.63
CA PRO A 289 -15.74 -8.97 -2.81
C PRO A 289 -14.98 -7.98 -3.70
N SER A 290 -14.76 -8.29 -4.98
CA SER A 290 -13.89 -7.49 -5.84
C SER A 290 -14.40 -6.06 -6.06
N THR A 291 -15.71 -5.87 -6.20
CA THR A 291 -16.31 -4.53 -6.32
C THR A 291 -15.93 -3.64 -5.14
N PHE A 292 -16.17 -4.10 -3.92
CA PHE A 292 -15.91 -3.31 -2.70
C PHE A 292 -14.42 -3.23 -2.39
N GLY A 293 -13.67 -4.30 -2.59
CA GLY A 293 -12.22 -4.31 -2.43
C GLY A 293 -11.53 -3.37 -3.41
N GLY A 294 -11.98 -3.30 -4.66
CA GLY A 294 -11.47 -2.38 -5.68
C GLY A 294 -11.78 -0.92 -5.38
N ILE A 295 -13.01 -0.63 -4.95
CA ILE A 295 -13.42 0.73 -4.51
C ILE A 295 -12.60 1.18 -3.30
N GLY A 296 -12.27 0.26 -2.39
CA GLY A 296 -11.44 0.52 -1.22
C GLY A 296 -12.21 0.90 0.05
N SER A 297 -11.52 0.99 1.16
CA SER A 297 -11.96 1.40 2.50
C SER A 297 -12.65 0.33 3.36
N VAL A 298 -13.63 -0.42 2.85
CA VAL A 298 -14.43 -1.33 3.69
C VAL A 298 -13.67 -2.62 4.00
N TYR A 299 -13.04 -3.23 2.99
CA TYR A 299 -12.36 -4.52 3.09
C TYR A 299 -10.84 -4.42 3.13
N ASN A 300 -10.27 -3.26 2.83
CA ASN A 300 -8.83 -3.06 2.79
C ASN A 300 -8.44 -1.58 2.97
N ALA A 301 -7.14 -1.29 2.98
CA ALA A 301 -6.60 0.06 3.17
C ALA A 301 -6.46 0.86 1.85
N PHE A 302 -7.06 0.44 0.74
CA PHE A 302 -7.06 1.24 -0.48
C PHE A 302 -7.87 2.52 -0.28
N ILE A 303 -7.38 3.61 -0.85
CA ILE A 303 -8.08 4.89 -0.80
C ILE A 303 -9.44 4.74 -1.51
N PRO A 304 -10.55 5.13 -0.87
CA PRO A 304 -11.88 5.06 -1.49
C PRO A 304 -11.92 5.84 -2.79
N SER A 305 -12.36 5.19 -3.86
CA SER A 305 -12.46 5.81 -5.18
C SER A 305 -13.47 5.12 -6.09
N LEU A 306 -14.11 5.90 -6.95
CA LEU A 306 -14.88 5.42 -8.10
C LEU A 306 -14.18 5.75 -9.43
N THR A 307 -12.87 6.03 -9.37
CA THR A 307 -11.99 6.22 -10.53
C THR A 307 -10.74 5.39 -10.31
N LEU A 308 -10.77 4.18 -10.83
CA LEU A 308 -9.81 3.11 -10.54
C LEU A 308 -8.74 3.07 -11.64
N GLY A 309 -7.66 3.85 -11.48
CA GLY A 309 -6.56 3.89 -12.45
C GLY A 309 -6.02 2.49 -12.78
N CYS A 310 -5.56 2.31 -14.02
CA CYS A 310 -5.08 1.01 -14.53
C CYS A 310 -3.57 0.99 -14.82
N GLY A 311 -2.86 2.05 -14.50
CA GLY A 311 -1.42 2.16 -14.70
C GLY A 311 -1.00 2.02 -16.18
N SER A 312 0.27 1.81 -16.41
CA SER A 312 0.84 1.65 -17.76
C SER A 312 0.29 0.43 -18.50
N TYR A 313 -0.06 -0.63 -17.80
CA TYR A 313 -0.71 -1.80 -18.41
C TYR A 313 -2.02 -1.43 -19.10
N GLY A 314 -2.83 -0.58 -18.47
CA GLY A 314 -4.11 -0.09 -19.03
C GLY A 314 -3.96 1.21 -19.82
N HIS A 315 -2.75 1.62 -20.20
CA HIS A 315 -2.45 2.87 -20.89
C HIS A 315 -2.98 4.10 -20.13
N ASN A 316 -2.89 4.07 -18.80
CA ASN A 316 -3.33 5.15 -17.92
C ASN A 316 -2.13 5.86 -17.25
N SER A 317 -2.33 7.14 -16.92
CA SER A 317 -1.32 7.96 -16.22
C SER A 317 -1.24 7.69 -14.71
N VAL A 318 -2.18 6.94 -14.14
CA VAL A 318 -2.24 6.62 -12.71
C VAL A 318 -2.39 5.13 -12.48
N SER A 319 -1.63 4.61 -11.50
CA SER A 319 -1.62 3.21 -11.08
C SER A 319 -2.23 3.00 -9.68
N ASN A 320 -3.11 3.89 -9.26
CA ASN A 320 -3.77 3.83 -7.96
C ASN A 320 -5.24 4.27 -8.06
N ASN A 321 -5.95 4.17 -6.96
CA ASN A 321 -7.27 4.76 -6.80
C ASN A 321 -7.15 6.28 -6.82
N VAL A 322 -7.78 6.94 -7.80
CA VAL A 322 -7.76 8.40 -7.93
C VAL A 322 -8.47 9.04 -6.75
N SER A 323 -7.85 10.04 -6.15
CA SER A 323 -8.36 10.75 -4.99
C SER A 323 -8.12 12.27 -5.10
N ALA A 324 -8.48 13.01 -4.07
CA ALA A 324 -8.22 14.43 -3.97
C ALA A 324 -6.72 14.79 -4.19
N VAL A 325 -5.80 13.93 -3.74
CA VAL A 325 -4.35 14.16 -3.91
C VAL A 325 -3.94 14.27 -5.38
N ASN A 326 -4.63 13.58 -6.29
CA ASN A 326 -4.34 13.63 -7.73
C ASN A 326 -4.79 14.96 -8.38
N LEU A 327 -5.60 15.78 -7.70
CA LEU A 327 -6.07 17.09 -8.15
C LEU A 327 -5.30 18.26 -7.54
N ILE A 328 -4.23 17.98 -6.79
CA ILE A 328 -3.43 19.00 -6.12
C ILE A 328 -2.08 19.14 -6.83
N ASN A 329 -1.72 20.39 -7.16
CA ASN A 329 -0.37 20.72 -7.60
C ASN A 329 0.56 20.87 -6.41
N ILE A 330 1.47 19.91 -6.23
CA ILE A 330 2.46 19.95 -5.16
C ILE A 330 3.62 20.85 -5.56
N LYS A 331 3.73 22.02 -4.93
CA LYS A 331 4.90 22.89 -5.08
C LYS A 331 6.02 22.42 -4.17
N ARG A 332 7.18 22.22 -4.74
CA ARG A 332 8.39 21.83 -4.00
C ARG A 332 9.37 22.99 -3.99
N ILE A 333 9.83 23.37 -2.80
CA ILE A 333 10.90 24.36 -2.64
C ILE A 333 12.21 23.61 -2.50
N GLY A 334 13.00 23.57 -3.55
CA GLY A 334 14.37 23.06 -3.51
C GLY A 334 15.28 24.12 -2.89
N ARG A 335 15.81 23.85 -1.69
CA ARG A 335 16.88 24.65 -1.11
C ARG A 335 18.22 24.04 -1.51
N ARG A 336 19.20 24.91 -1.79
CA ARG A 336 20.57 24.45 -2.01
C ARG A 336 21.01 23.70 -0.76
N ASN A 337 21.40 22.44 -0.94
CA ASN A 337 22.03 21.67 0.12
C ASN A 337 23.48 22.14 0.21
N ASN A 338 23.75 23.06 1.14
CA ASN A 338 25.11 23.51 1.44
C ASN A 338 25.85 22.52 2.34
N ASN A 339 25.44 21.25 2.35
CA ASN A 339 26.17 20.23 3.07
C ASN A 339 27.55 20.06 2.42
N MET A 340 28.51 20.82 2.91
CA MET A 340 29.90 20.41 2.79
C MET A 340 29.98 19.01 3.41
N GLN A 341 30.65 18.11 2.74
CA GLN A 341 30.99 16.82 3.33
C GLN A 341 31.89 17.10 4.53
N TRP A 342 31.44 16.71 5.71
CA TRP A 342 32.20 16.85 6.95
C TRP A 342 32.14 15.54 7.72
N VAL A 343 33.19 15.28 8.47
CA VAL A 343 33.31 14.12 9.35
C VAL A 343 33.28 14.63 10.78
N LYS A 344 32.45 14.02 11.63
CA LYS A 344 32.45 14.27 13.07
C LYS A 344 33.19 13.12 13.73
N LEU A 345 34.25 13.44 14.43
CA LEU A 345 34.96 12.54 15.33
C LEU A 345 34.67 12.95 16.79
N PRO A 346 34.91 12.07 17.77
CA PRO A 346 34.89 12.46 19.18
C PRO A 346 35.77 13.71 19.40
N PRO A 347 35.30 14.67 20.21
CA PRO A 347 36.11 15.84 20.54
C PRO A 347 37.48 15.52 21.12
N LYS A 348 37.65 14.34 21.72
CA LYS A 348 38.91 13.85 22.25
C LYS A 348 39.09 12.37 21.90
N VAL A 349 40.25 12.03 21.35
CA VAL A 349 40.72 10.67 21.14
C VAL A 349 42.08 10.50 21.78
N TYR A 350 42.18 9.61 22.74
CA TYR A 350 43.43 9.26 23.41
C TYR A 350 43.90 7.91 22.88
N PHE A 351 45.12 7.86 22.34
CA PHE A 351 45.66 6.68 21.72
C PHE A 351 47.16 6.50 22.05
N GLU A 352 47.41 5.95 23.21
CA GLU A 352 48.76 5.50 23.60
C GLU A 352 48.69 4.54 24.78
N LYS A 353 49.80 3.87 25.05
CA LYS A 353 49.87 2.95 26.18
C LYS A 353 49.52 3.66 27.48
N ASN A 354 48.60 3.11 28.24
CA ASN A 354 48.04 3.64 29.51
C ASN A 354 47.14 4.88 29.32
N SER A 355 46.59 5.14 28.17
CA SER A 355 45.62 6.23 27.92
C SER A 355 44.40 6.20 28.85
N ILE A 356 44.05 5.03 29.42
CA ILE A 356 42.99 4.89 30.43
C ILE A 356 43.19 5.79 31.67
N ARG A 357 44.44 6.23 31.94
CA ARG A 357 44.75 7.18 33.03
C ARG A 357 43.98 8.49 32.91
N TYR A 358 43.51 8.85 31.71
CA TYR A 358 42.66 10.02 31.51
C TYR A 358 41.39 9.98 32.36
N LEU A 359 40.84 8.81 32.66
CA LEU A 359 39.68 8.68 33.56
C LEU A 359 39.95 9.22 34.97
N ARG A 360 41.20 9.16 35.45
CA ARG A 360 41.58 9.74 36.71
C ARG A 360 41.56 11.29 36.68
N ASP A 361 41.96 11.86 35.56
CA ASP A 361 42.20 13.30 35.41
C ASP A 361 41.00 14.05 34.79
N MET A 362 39.96 13.31 34.34
CA MET A 362 38.75 13.85 33.75
C MET A 362 37.98 14.71 34.76
N LYS A 363 37.58 15.92 34.36
CA LYS A 363 36.76 16.82 35.17
C LYS A 363 35.29 16.40 35.17
N HIS A 364 34.57 16.68 36.25
CA HIS A 364 33.10 16.49 36.34
C HIS A 364 32.65 15.05 36.12
N MET A 365 33.20 14.11 36.85
CA MET A 365 32.72 12.73 36.95
C MET A 365 32.42 12.46 38.44
N GLU A 366 31.14 12.25 38.74
CA GLU A 366 30.64 11.94 40.10
C GLU A 366 29.98 10.56 40.12
N LYS A 367 29.27 10.19 39.05
CA LYS A 367 28.60 8.91 38.91
C LYS A 367 28.95 8.28 37.57
N ALA A 368 29.76 7.25 37.55
CA ALA A 368 30.18 6.54 36.37
C ALA A 368 29.42 5.22 36.20
N MET A 369 28.78 5.01 35.05
CA MET A 369 28.20 3.71 34.70
C MET A 369 29.05 3.02 33.64
N ILE A 370 29.54 1.82 33.97
CA ILE A 370 30.30 0.98 33.02
C ILE A 370 29.33 0.05 32.31
N VAL A 371 29.28 0.11 30.95
CA VAL A 371 28.49 -0.79 30.12
C VAL A 371 29.44 -1.71 29.37
N THR A 372 29.27 -3.03 29.55
CA THR A 372 30.22 -4.03 29.05
C THR A 372 29.55 -5.41 28.85
N ASP A 373 30.34 -6.41 28.55
CA ASP A 373 29.96 -7.81 28.51
C ASP A 373 30.68 -8.64 29.59
N ARG A 374 30.18 -9.85 29.84
CA ARG A 374 30.73 -10.74 30.89
C ARG A 374 32.18 -11.12 30.67
N SER A 375 32.64 -11.15 29.40
CA SER A 375 34.01 -11.49 29.08
C SER A 375 34.98 -10.43 29.61
N MET A 376 34.59 -9.14 29.54
CA MET A 376 35.41 -8.04 30.05
C MET A 376 35.55 -8.07 31.60
N VAL A 377 34.49 -8.50 32.29
CA VAL A 377 34.51 -8.72 33.73
C VAL A 377 35.48 -9.87 34.06
N ASN A 378 35.32 -11.02 33.41
CA ASN A 378 36.13 -12.21 33.65
C ASN A 378 37.62 -12.01 33.34
N LEU A 379 37.93 -11.16 32.37
CA LEU A 379 39.31 -10.81 31.99
C LEU A 379 39.94 -9.74 32.91
N GLY A 380 39.19 -9.19 33.89
CA GLY A 380 39.65 -8.18 34.80
C GLY A 380 39.83 -6.79 34.22
N TYR A 381 39.22 -6.51 33.05
CA TYR A 381 39.30 -5.18 32.43
C TYR A 381 38.40 -4.17 33.13
N VAL A 382 37.25 -4.57 33.67
CA VAL A 382 36.39 -3.73 34.49
C VAL A 382 37.12 -3.28 35.73
N GLU A 383 37.77 -4.20 36.45
CA GLU A 383 38.56 -3.91 37.67
C GLU A 383 39.68 -2.89 37.41
N LYS A 384 40.36 -2.99 36.24
CA LYS A 384 41.38 -1.99 35.84
C LYS A 384 40.80 -0.60 35.67
N ILE A 385 39.60 -0.47 35.10
CA ILE A 385 38.89 0.80 34.92
C ILE A 385 38.50 1.36 36.29
N GLU A 386 37.91 0.54 37.14
CA GLU A 386 37.54 0.92 38.53
C GLU A 386 38.75 1.39 39.33
N ASP A 387 39.86 0.66 39.26
CA ASP A 387 41.10 1.04 39.94
C ASP A 387 41.62 2.42 39.52
N VAL A 388 41.52 2.75 38.24
CA VAL A 388 41.90 4.07 37.76
C VAL A 388 40.96 5.16 38.29
N ILE A 389 39.64 4.88 38.29
CA ILE A 389 38.64 5.81 38.82
C ILE A 389 38.80 6.00 40.33
N ARG A 390 39.02 4.95 41.09
CA ARG A 390 39.24 5.01 42.57
C ARG A 390 40.48 5.81 42.98
N ARG A 391 41.45 6.00 42.07
CA ARG A 391 42.64 6.85 42.33
C ARG A 391 42.39 8.35 42.11
N ARG A 392 41.16 8.75 41.89
CA ARG A 392 40.76 10.16 41.80
C ARG A 392 40.81 10.83 43.13
N ARG A 393 40.92 12.17 43.14
CA ARG A 393 40.87 12.97 44.39
C ARG A 393 39.46 13.06 44.99
N ASN A 394 38.43 13.05 44.12
CA ASN A 394 37.03 13.03 44.50
C ASN A 394 36.49 11.60 44.42
N HIS A 395 35.56 11.26 45.29
CA HIS A 395 34.84 10.02 45.22
C HIS A 395 33.97 9.97 43.96
N VAL A 396 33.84 8.80 43.35
CA VAL A 396 32.98 8.54 42.21
C VAL A 396 32.20 7.26 42.48
N ASP A 397 30.89 7.37 42.46
CA ASP A 397 30.04 6.19 42.52
C ASP A 397 30.13 5.44 41.19
N ILE A 398 30.24 4.11 41.25
CA ILE A 398 30.38 3.27 40.06
C ILE A 398 29.23 2.26 40.04
N GLU A 399 28.52 2.19 38.91
CA GLU A 399 27.52 1.19 38.63
C GLU A 399 27.96 0.36 37.40
N LEU A 400 27.64 -0.94 37.38
CA LEU A 400 28.10 -1.86 36.35
C LEU A 400 26.92 -2.55 35.66
N PHE A 401 26.83 -2.41 34.35
CA PHE A 401 25.94 -3.20 33.49
C PHE A 401 26.81 -4.08 32.59
N PHE A 402 26.77 -5.41 32.78
CA PHE A 402 27.67 -6.38 32.12
C PHE A 402 26.94 -7.48 31.34
N ASP A 403 25.65 -7.30 31.11
CA ASP A 403 24.83 -8.29 30.40
C ASP A 403 24.62 -7.97 28.91
N VAL A 404 25.55 -7.24 28.29
CA VAL A 404 25.49 -7.01 26.86
C VAL A 404 25.89 -8.27 26.12
N GLU A 405 24.95 -8.84 25.35
CA GLU A 405 25.19 -9.98 24.49
C GLU A 405 25.83 -9.60 23.15
N PRO A 406 26.48 -10.54 22.43
CA PRO A 406 26.83 -10.33 21.04
C PRO A 406 25.58 -9.99 20.21
N ASP A 407 25.69 -9.00 19.31
CA ASP A 407 24.53 -8.47 18.57
C ASP A 407 23.41 -7.96 19.49
N PRO A 408 23.65 -6.90 20.27
CA PRO A 408 22.80 -6.48 21.36
C PRO A 408 21.37 -6.20 20.93
N SER A 409 20.43 -6.61 21.76
CA SER A 409 19.01 -6.44 21.50
C SER A 409 18.45 -5.14 22.08
N ILE A 410 17.31 -4.70 21.56
CA ILE A 410 16.59 -3.57 22.12
C ILE A 410 16.14 -3.84 23.57
N ASP A 411 15.90 -5.11 23.93
CA ASP A 411 15.49 -5.46 25.28
C ASP A 411 16.65 -5.25 26.26
N THR A 412 17.87 -5.70 25.93
CA THR A 412 19.10 -5.42 26.67
C THR A 412 19.36 -3.90 26.81
N VAL A 413 19.12 -3.15 25.75
CA VAL A 413 19.22 -1.67 25.81
C VAL A 413 18.23 -1.10 26.82
N ARG A 414 16.98 -1.55 26.84
CA ARG A 414 15.95 -1.10 27.80
C ARG A 414 16.33 -1.40 29.24
N GLU A 415 16.85 -2.61 29.51
CA GLU A 415 17.33 -2.98 30.83
C GLU A 415 18.44 -2.05 31.32
N GLY A 416 19.42 -1.76 30.46
CA GLY A 416 20.48 -0.81 30.78
C GLY A 416 19.95 0.61 31.01
N VAL A 417 18.97 1.06 30.23
CA VAL A 417 18.32 2.37 30.42
C VAL A 417 17.60 2.46 31.76
N GLU A 418 16.90 1.40 32.19
CA GLU A 418 16.24 1.37 33.50
C GLU A 418 17.25 1.46 34.66
N LEU A 419 18.41 0.82 34.51
CA LEU A 419 19.49 0.97 35.51
C LEU A 419 20.06 2.39 35.47
N MET A 420 20.27 2.99 34.29
CA MET A 420 20.71 4.39 34.15
C MET A 420 19.74 5.38 34.79
N ARG A 421 18.44 5.17 34.67
CA ARG A 421 17.41 6.03 35.29
C ARG A 421 17.43 6.00 36.83
N LYS A 422 17.76 4.82 37.39
CA LYS A 422 17.89 4.66 38.86
C LYS A 422 19.19 5.22 39.40
N PHE A 423 20.28 5.01 38.69
CA PHE A 423 21.61 5.41 39.11
C PHE A 423 21.94 6.89 38.79
N GLU A 424 21.37 7.41 37.70
CA GLU A 424 21.56 8.77 37.16
C GLU A 424 23.03 9.10 36.87
N PRO A 425 23.72 8.37 35.98
CA PRO A 425 25.11 8.61 35.66
C PRO A 425 25.33 9.96 34.96
N ASP A 426 26.41 10.65 35.28
CA ASP A 426 26.95 11.80 34.53
C ASP A 426 28.07 11.39 33.55
N CYS A 427 28.49 10.13 33.63
CA CYS A 427 29.49 9.53 32.76
C CYS A 427 29.11 8.08 32.44
N ILE A 428 29.06 7.74 31.13
CA ILE A 428 28.83 6.39 30.64
C ILE A 428 30.12 5.90 29.98
N ILE A 429 30.66 4.79 30.46
CA ILE A 429 31.90 4.17 29.97
C ILE A 429 31.56 2.87 29.28
N ALA A 430 31.59 2.85 27.95
CA ALA A 430 31.44 1.62 27.17
C ALA A 430 32.80 0.93 27.03
N LEU A 431 32.94 -0.24 27.63
CA LEU A 431 34.13 -1.07 27.59
C LEU A 431 33.88 -2.35 26.82
N GLY A 432 34.60 -2.63 25.76
CA GLY A 432 34.46 -3.89 25.02
C GLY A 432 34.58 -3.77 23.52
N GLY A 433 33.94 -4.68 22.81
CA GLY A 433 33.84 -4.68 21.35
C GLY A 433 32.72 -3.79 20.84
N GLY A 434 32.43 -3.86 19.53
CA GLY A 434 31.36 -3.11 18.90
C GLY A 434 30.00 -3.26 19.59
N SER A 435 29.64 -4.47 20.00
CA SER A 435 28.37 -4.78 20.68
C SER A 435 28.17 -3.97 21.96
N SER A 436 29.16 -3.95 22.85
CA SER A 436 29.08 -3.19 24.11
C SER A 436 28.99 -1.67 23.85
N MET A 437 29.76 -1.15 22.88
CA MET A 437 29.74 0.26 22.51
C MET A 437 28.43 0.67 21.82
N ASP A 438 27.90 -0.17 20.92
CA ASP A 438 26.66 0.10 20.22
C ASP A 438 25.45 0.09 21.16
N ALA A 439 25.37 -0.89 22.07
CA ALA A 439 24.36 -0.92 23.13
C ALA A 439 24.42 0.34 24.01
N ALA A 440 25.62 0.70 24.48
CA ALA A 440 25.82 1.87 25.32
C ALA A 440 25.42 3.20 24.65
N LYS A 441 25.69 3.37 23.35
CA LYS A 441 25.26 4.56 22.57
C LYS A 441 23.74 4.70 22.54
N VAL A 442 23.01 3.60 22.33
CA VAL A 442 21.56 3.64 22.29
C VAL A 442 20.97 3.77 23.69
N MET A 443 21.59 3.16 24.70
CA MET A 443 21.26 3.41 26.12
C MET A 443 21.42 4.90 26.47
N TRP A 444 22.55 5.51 26.07
CA TRP A 444 22.81 6.93 26.26
C TRP A 444 21.73 7.81 25.63
N LEU A 445 21.36 7.54 24.37
CA LEU A 445 20.28 8.24 23.67
C LEU A 445 18.96 8.16 24.45
N MET A 446 18.53 6.96 24.82
CA MET A 446 17.24 6.75 25.50
C MET A 446 17.26 7.18 26.98
N TYR A 447 18.43 7.29 27.61
CA TYR A 447 18.60 7.84 28.94
C TYR A 447 18.48 9.37 28.96
N GLU A 448 19.14 10.05 28.04
CA GLU A 448 19.05 11.51 27.93
C GLU A 448 17.69 11.98 27.40
N HIS A 449 17.08 11.18 26.52
CA HIS A 449 15.85 11.48 25.80
C HIS A 449 14.82 10.34 25.94
N PRO A 450 14.10 10.28 27.07
CA PRO A 450 13.10 9.24 27.34
C PRO A 450 11.93 9.20 26.35
N GLU A 451 11.69 10.31 25.65
CA GLU A 451 10.67 10.43 24.61
C GLU A 451 11.03 9.69 23.32
N VAL A 452 12.28 9.29 23.14
CA VAL A 452 12.74 8.59 21.93
C VAL A 452 12.29 7.13 21.98
N ASN A 453 11.52 6.71 20.97
CA ASN A 453 11.12 5.34 20.80
C ASN A 453 12.03 4.63 19.75
N PHE A 454 12.37 3.36 20.02
CA PHE A 454 13.16 2.55 19.08
C PHE A 454 12.50 2.42 17.72
N ASP A 455 11.17 2.30 17.67
CA ASP A 455 10.41 2.21 16.42
C ASP A 455 10.57 3.45 15.53
N ASP A 456 10.75 4.62 16.12
CA ASP A 456 10.96 5.85 15.37
C ASP A 456 12.37 5.93 14.79
N ILE A 457 13.39 5.52 15.57
CA ILE A 457 14.79 5.58 15.14
C ILE A 457 15.15 4.48 14.13
N LYS A 458 14.54 3.29 14.22
CA LYS A 458 14.74 2.21 13.24
C LYS A 458 14.19 2.56 11.85
N GLN A 459 13.11 3.34 11.77
CA GLN A 459 12.48 3.74 10.50
C GLN A 459 13.34 4.71 9.69
N LYS A 460 14.22 5.47 10.33
CA LYS A 460 15.11 6.43 9.65
C LYS A 460 16.00 5.75 8.60
N PHE A 461 16.41 4.52 8.83
CA PHE A 461 17.26 3.77 7.90
C PHE A 461 16.48 3.12 6.76
N MET A 462 15.21 2.75 7.01
CA MET A 462 14.37 2.06 6.03
C MET A 462 13.90 2.97 4.88
N ASP A 463 13.83 4.28 5.10
CA ASP A 463 13.45 5.24 4.07
C ASP A 463 14.38 6.47 4.07
N ILE A 464 15.41 6.41 3.24
CA ILE A 464 16.35 7.52 3.01
C ILE A 464 15.63 8.84 2.63
N ARG A 465 14.44 8.76 2.06
CA ARG A 465 13.64 9.92 1.63
C ARG A 465 12.84 10.55 2.77
N LYS A 466 12.51 9.76 3.79
CA LYS A 466 11.76 10.19 4.97
C LYS A 466 12.70 10.36 6.16
N ARG A 467 13.50 11.42 6.17
CA ARG A 467 14.20 11.85 7.38
C ARG A 467 13.21 12.42 8.40
N ALA A 468 12.22 11.59 8.78
CA ALA A 468 11.14 12.00 9.66
C ALA A 468 11.60 12.20 11.10
N PHE A 469 12.65 11.49 11.54
CA PHE A 469 13.20 11.59 12.88
C PHE A 469 14.60 12.20 12.83
N LYS A 470 14.81 13.28 13.59
CA LYS A 470 16.12 13.87 13.84
C LYS A 470 16.54 13.48 15.26
N PHE A 471 17.71 12.85 15.39
CA PHE A 471 18.26 12.54 16.72
C PHE A 471 18.48 13.83 17.50
N PRO A 472 18.11 13.87 18.78
CA PRO A 472 18.39 15.02 19.64
C PRO A 472 19.89 15.15 19.93
N GLU A 473 20.29 16.31 20.46
CA GLU A 473 21.66 16.52 20.91
C GLU A 473 21.94 15.75 22.20
N LEU A 474 23.02 14.97 22.22
CA LEU A 474 23.46 14.20 23.37
C LEU A 474 24.67 14.84 24.08
N GLY A 475 24.94 14.38 25.29
CA GLY A 475 26.08 14.82 26.10
C GLY A 475 25.78 15.97 27.06
N LYS A 476 24.50 16.31 27.24
CA LYS A 476 24.06 17.33 28.21
C LYS A 476 23.91 16.75 29.62
N LYS A 477 23.39 15.52 29.73
CA LYS A 477 23.13 14.83 30.98
C LYS A 477 24.31 13.92 31.36
N ALA A 478 24.85 13.18 30.42
CA ALA A 478 25.99 12.28 30.61
C ALA A 478 26.99 12.33 29.46
N LYS A 479 28.28 12.23 29.78
CA LYS A 479 29.33 12.11 28.78
C LYS A 479 29.55 10.65 28.41
N MET A 480 29.63 10.35 27.10
CA MET A 480 29.90 9.03 26.59
C MET A 480 31.37 8.82 26.31
N ILE A 481 31.99 7.83 26.96
CA ILE A 481 33.36 7.39 26.76
C ILE A 481 33.36 5.99 26.18
N CYS A 482 34.05 5.77 25.08
CA CYS A 482 34.24 4.45 24.49
C CYS A 482 35.68 3.97 24.65
N ILE A 483 35.85 2.73 25.15
CA ILE A 483 37.13 2.06 25.35
C ILE A 483 37.09 0.73 24.59
N PRO A 484 37.60 0.68 23.33
CA PRO A 484 37.55 -0.53 22.52
C PRO A 484 38.55 -1.58 23.03
N THR A 485 38.14 -2.85 22.98
CA THR A 485 39.00 -4.01 23.25
C THR A 485 39.20 -4.86 21.99
N THR A 486 38.56 -4.49 20.88
CA THR A 486 38.68 -5.17 19.58
C THR A 486 39.08 -4.18 18.52
N SER A 487 40.00 -4.58 17.64
CA SER A 487 40.37 -3.81 16.46
C SER A 487 39.42 -4.08 15.30
N GLY A 488 38.92 -3.03 14.63
CA GLY A 488 38.20 -3.13 13.36
C GLY A 488 36.81 -2.50 13.30
N THR A 489 36.04 -2.45 14.39
CA THR A 489 34.66 -1.92 14.35
C THR A 489 34.61 -0.40 14.23
N GLY A 490 35.58 0.31 14.85
CA GLY A 490 35.58 1.76 14.90
C GLY A 490 34.40 2.38 15.66
N SER A 491 33.65 1.60 16.43
CA SER A 491 32.47 2.11 17.14
C SER A 491 32.81 3.22 18.13
N GLU A 492 34.06 3.24 18.64
CA GLU A 492 34.57 4.30 19.55
C GLU A 492 34.64 5.68 18.90
N VAL A 493 34.70 5.77 17.58
CA VAL A 493 34.85 7.04 16.84
C VAL A 493 33.73 7.31 15.83
N THR A 494 32.84 6.35 15.60
CA THR A 494 31.81 6.46 14.56
C THR A 494 30.43 6.84 15.10
N PRO A 495 29.57 7.46 14.29
CA PRO A 495 28.19 7.78 14.60
C PRO A 495 27.22 6.62 14.38
N PHE A 496 27.70 5.37 14.43
CA PHE A 496 26.92 4.17 14.17
C PHE A 496 26.65 3.35 15.44
N ALA A 497 25.49 2.69 15.47
CA ALA A 497 25.18 1.64 16.43
C ALA A 497 24.26 0.60 15.77
N VAL A 498 24.53 -0.69 15.95
CA VAL A 498 23.71 -1.79 15.40
C VAL A 498 22.97 -2.48 16.53
N ILE A 499 21.64 -2.48 16.46
CA ILE A 499 20.76 -3.09 17.48
C ILE A 499 19.85 -4.12 16.81
N THR A 500 19.66 -5.24 17.48
CA THR A 500 18.82 -6.35 17.03
C THR A 500 17.41 -6.22 17.62
N ASP A 501 16.40 -6.27 16.77
CA ASP A 501 15.02 -6.51 17.18
C ASP A 501 14.78 -8.03 17.15
N LYS A 502 14.71 -8.66 18.32
CA LYS A 502 14.49 -10.11 18.44
C LYS A 502 13.10 -10.54 17.98
N LYS A 503 12.10 -9.65 18.04
CA LYS A 503 10.73 -9.94 17.60
C LYS A 503 10.65 -10.05 16.09
N GLU A 504 11.37 -9.17 15.39
CA GLU A 504 11.43 -9.17 13.93
C GLU A 504 12.61 -10.02 13.39
N ASN A 505 13.47 -10.54 14.28
CA ASN A 505 14.72 -11.24 13.95
C ASN A 505 15.58 -10.45 12.96
N LYS A 506 15.76 -9.16 13.23
CA LYS A 506 16.38 -8.23 12.29
C LYS A 506 17.33 -7.27 12.98
N LYS A 507 18.50 -7.01 12.34
CA LYS A 507 19.48 -6.02 12.78
C LYS A 507 19.17 -4.66 12.15
N TYR A 508 19.16 -3.62 12.97
CA TYR A 508 18.94 -2.25 12.56
C TYR A 508 20.19 -1.39 12.79
N PRO A 509 20.88 -0.96 11.72
CA PRO A 509 21.96 0.00 11.84
C PRO A 509 21.36 1.40 12.08
N LEU A 510 21.65 1.97 13.22
CA LEU A 510 21.28 3.33 13.58
C LEU A 510 22.44 4.25 13.23
N THR A 511 22.15 5.35 12.54
CA THR A 511 23.18 6.27 12.07
C THR A 511 22.77 7.72 12.31
N ASP A 512 23.45 8.39 13.21
CA ASP A 512 23.33 9.83 13.39
C ASP A 512 24.58 10.38 14.07
N TYR A 513 25.04 11.57 13.68
CA TYR A 513 26.19 12.21 14.30
C TYR A 513 26.00 12.52 15.81
N ALA A 514 24.78 12.52 16.31
CA ALA A 514 24.51 12.60 17.74
C ALA A 514 25.08 11.40 18.51
N LEU A 515 25.14 10.20 17.91
CA LEU A 515 25.69 8.99 18.51
C LEU A 515 27.23 8.96 18.57
N THR A 516 27.92 9.98 18.04
CA THR A 516 29.38 10.06 18.14
C THR A 516 29.77 10.23 19.61
N PRO A 517 30.60 9.35 20.20
CA PRO A 517 31.01 9.45 21.60
C PRO A 517 31.68 10.79 21.91
N THR A 518 31.62 11.19 23.16
CA THR A 518 32.29 12.42 23.65
C THR A 518 33.81 12.22 23.71
N ILE A 519 34.24 11.01 24.06
CA ILE A 519 35.65 10.67 24.22
C ILE A 519 35.87 9.23 23.75
N ALA A 520 36.96 9.00 23.03
CA ALA A 520 37.49 7.66 22.73
C ALA A 520 38.84 7.47 23.43
N ILE A 521 39.05 6.31 24.04
CA ILE A 521 40.31 5.93 24.69
C ILE A 521 40.75 4.60 24.08
N VAL A 522 41.72 4.67 23.16
CA VAL A 522 42.19 3.54 22.31
C VAL A 522 43.50 2.96 22.83
#